data_651774f4b942a356a2b58dc4fda6f714
#
_entry.id   651774f4b942a356a2b58dc4fda6f714
#
_cell.length_a   1.000
_cell.length_b   1.000
_cell.length_c   1.000
_cell.angle_alpha   90.00
_cell.angle_beta   90.00
_cell.angle_gamma   90.00
#
_symmetry.space_group_name_H-M   'P 1'
#
loop_
_entity.id
_entity.type
_entity.pdbx_description
1 polymer ?
#
loop_
_entity_poly.entity_id
_entity_poly.type
_entity_poly.pdbx_seq_one_letter_code
_entity_poly.pdbx_strand_id
1 'polypeptide(L)' 'MVVFEKNYIKNKGAWPTNVGMMRGYSATGNVKKALEHAKLALSQAPDEINRKNLEASIKTLESGKTL' A
#
# COMPACT_ATOMS: atom_id res chain seq x y z
N MET A 1 3.39 18.97 -4.51
CA MET A 1 3.97 17.68 -4.92
C MET A 1 5.44 17.54 -4.60
N VAL A 2 6.16 18.63 -4.56
CA VAL A 2 7.59 18.57 -4.20
C VAL A 2 7.79 17.95 -2.82
N VAL A 3 6.97 18.35 -1.85
CA VAL A 3 7.06 17.81 -0.50
C VAL A 3 6.75 16.32 -0.51
N PHE A 4 5.75 15.92 -1.30
CA PHE A 4 5.34 14.55 -1.41
C PHE A 4 6.48 13.69 -1.99
N GLU A 5 7.10 14.16 -3.06
CA GLU A 5 8.23 13.46 -3.66
C GLU A 5 9.40 13.34 -2.70
N LYS A 6 9.67 14.40 -1.96
CA LYS A 6 10.73 14.41 -0.97
C LYS A 6 10.49 13.34 0.08
N ASN A 7 9.26 13.24 0.54
CA ASN A 7 8.90 12.23 1.53
C ASN A 7 9.07 10.84 0.96
N TYR A 8 8.71 10.64 -0.28
CA TYR A 8 8.86 9.35 -0.92
C TYR A 8 10.34 8.94 -0.97
N ILE A 9 11.19 9.82 -1.44
CA ILE A 9 12.62 9.54 -1.53
C ILE A 9 13.22 9.26 -0.15
N LYS A 10 12.88 10.10 0.81
CA LYS A 10 13.44 10.00 2.15
C LYS A 10 12.95 8.75 2.89
N ASN A 11 11.69 8.41 2.73
CA ASN A 11 11.07 7.32 3.47
C ASN A 11 10.83 6.08 2.62
N LYS A 12 11.38 6.05 1.41
CA LYS A 12 11.25 4.93 0.49
C LYS A 12 9.80 4.54 0.25
N GLY A 13 8.99 5.53 -0.05
CA GLY A 13 7.58 5.33 -0.22
C GLY A 13 6.87 5.29 1.12
N ALA A 14 6.59 6.48 1.69
CA ALA A 14 5.94 6.58 2.97
C ALA A 14 4.62 5.83 2.98
N TRP A 15 4.20 5.40 4.16
CA TRP A 15 3.01 4.60 4.35
C TRP A 15 1.77 5.12 3.59
N PRO A 16 1.39 6.40 3.67
CA PRO A 16 0.20 6.86 2.93
C PRO A 16 0.37 6.76 1.43
N THR A 17 1.57 6.96 0.93
CA THR A 17 1.87 6.84 -0.50
C THR A 17 1.67 5.41 -0.97
N ASN A 18 2.17 4.45 -0.21
CA ASN A 18 2.04 3.04 -0.57
C ASN A 18 0.59 2.58 -0.50
N VAL A 19 -0.19 3.08 0.45
CA VAL A 19 -1.62 2.78 0.51
C VAL A 19 -2.33 3.29 -0.74
N GLY A 20 -2.02 4.51 -1.17
CA GLY A 20 -2.57 5.08 -2.39
C GLY A 20 -2.20 4.27 -3.62
N MET A 21 -0.94 3.86 -3.71
CA MET A 21 -0.47 3.04 -4.83
C MET A 21 -1.15 1.68 -4.84
N MET A 22 -1.29 1.05 -3.69
CA MET A 22 -2.00 -0.21 -3.56
C MET A 22 -3.41 -0.10 -4.12
N ARG A 23 -4.14 0.93 -3.73
CA ARG A 23 -5.50 1.14 -4.21
C ARG A 23 -5.56 1.44 -5.69
N GLY A 24 -4.63 2.25 -6.18
CA GLY A 24 -4.56 2.57 -7.59
C GLY A 24 -4.32 1.36 -8.45
N TYR A 25 -3.36 0.54 -8.09
CA TYR A 25 -3.08 -0.69 -8.83
C TYR A 25 -4.23 -1.68 -8.73
N SER A 26 -4.85 -1.77 -7.56
CA SER A 26 -6.01 -2.64 -7.40
C SER A 26 -7.15 -2.20 -8.31
N ALA A 27 -7.40 -0.90 -8.41
CA ALA A 27 -8.47 -0.37 -9.25
C ALA A 27 -8.25 -0.68 -10.72
N THR A 28 -7.00 -0.81 -11.16
CA THR A 28 -6.69 -1.15 -12.54
C THR A 28 -6.54 -2.65 -12.77
N GLY A 29 -6.76 -3.44 -11.74
CA GLY A 29 -6.64 -4.90 -11.84
C GLY A 29 -5.22 -5.42 -11.71
N ASN A 30 -4.26 -4.57 -11.35
CA ASN A 30 -2.87 -4.97 -11.22
C ASN A 30 -2.60 -5.47 -9.80
N VAL A 31 -3.11 -6.65 -9.51
CA VAL A 31 -3.06 -7.24 -8.17
C VAL A 31 -1.64 -7.45 -7.67
N LYS A 32 -0.75 -7.86 -8.56
CA LYS A 32 0.64 -8.12 -8.17
C LYS A 32 1.32 -6.86 -7.61
N LYS A 33 1.18 -5.75 -8.31
CA LYS A 33 1.76 -4.49 -7.84
C LYS A 33 1.04 -3.94 -6.62
N ALA A 34 -0.27 -4.12 -6.58
CA ALA A 34 -1.04 -3.74 -5.40
C ALA A 34 -0.53 -4.48 -4.16
N LEU A 35 -0.23 -5.78 -4.30
CA LEU A 35 0.34 -6.57 -3.21
C LEU A 35 1.69 -6.05 -2.76
N GLU A 36 2.56 -5.70 -3.69
CA GLU A 36 3.88 -5.17 -3.35
C GLU A 36 3.75 -3.92 -2.48
N HIS A 37 2.90 -2.99 -2.92
CA HIS A 37 2.71 -1.75 -2.16
C HIS A 37 1.98 -1.98 -0.85
N ALA A 38 1.08 -2.95 -0.80
CA ALA A 38 0.39 -3.30 0.43
C ALA A 38 1.38 -3.81 1.48
N LYS A 39 2.32 -4.64 1.07
CA LYS A 39 3.34 -5.17 1.99
C LYS A 39 4.27 -4.07 2.47
N LEU A 40 4.65 -3.15 1.59
CA LEU A 40 5.45 -2.01 1.99
C LEU A 40 4.70 -1.13 2.99
N ALA A 41 3.43 -0.85 2.70
CA ALA A 41 2.60 -0.05 3.60
C ALA A 41 2.46 -0.73 4.96
N LEU A 42 2.31 -2.05 4.97
CA LEU A 42 2.18 -2.79 6.22
C LEU A 42 3.42 -2.63 7.10
N SER A 43 4.60 -2.70 6.49
CA SER A 43 5.84 -2.55 7.25
C SER A 43 6.02 -1.13 7.80
N GLN A 44 5.31 -0.17 7.26
CA GLN A 44 5.42 1.22 7.64
C GLN A 44 4.21 1.74 8.42
N ALA A 45 3.22 0.88 8.64
CA ALA A 45 1.99 1.30 9.29
C ALA A 45 2.25 1.80 10.72
N PRO A 46 1.72 2.97 11.07
CA PRO A 46 2.06 3.59 12.36
C PRO A 46 1.33 2.98 13.55
N ASP A 47 0.21 2.30 13.32
CA ASP A 47 -0.58 1.74 14.40
C ASP A 47 -1.19 0.40 14.02
N GLU A 48 -1.78 -0.26 15.01
CA GLU A 48 -2.29 -1.60 14.84
C GLU A 48 -3.57 -1.64 13.99
N ILE A 49 -4.38 -0.60 14.09
CA ILE A 49 -5.63 -0.54 13.30
C ILE A 49 -5.30 -0.53 11.82
N ASN A 50 -4.35 0.31 11.42
CA ASN A 50 -3.94 0.38 10.02
C ASN A 50 -3.25 -0.89 9.58
N ARG A 51 -2.46 -1.51 10.45
CA ARG A 51 -1.82 -2.78 10.14
C ARG A 51 -2.84 -3.88 9.87
N LYS A 52 -3.88 -3.96 10.71
CA LYS A 52 -4.94 -4.95 10.51
C LYS A 52 -5.68 -4.72 9.21
N ASN A 53 -5.96 -3.47 8.89
CA ASN A 53 -6.63 -3.13 7.64
C ASN A 53 -5.79 -3.55 6.44
N LEU A 54 -4.48 -3.32 6.51
CA LEU A 54 -3.58 -3.72 5.43
C LEU A 54 -3.45 -5.23 5.32
N GLU A 55 -3.42 -5.92 6.44
CA GLU A 55 -3.40 -7.39 6.43
C GLU A 55 -4.62 -7.95 5.75
N ALA A 56 -5.80 -7.37 6.01
CA ALA A 56 -7.02 -7.78 5.35
C ALA A 56 -6.96 -7.50 3.84
N SER A 57 -6.42 -6.35 3.47
CA SER A 57 -6.24 -6.01 2.06
C SER A 57 -5.30 -6.98 1.37
N ILE A 58 -4.20 -7.34 2.02
CA ILE A 58 -3.24 -8.30 1.48
C ILE A 58 -3.91 -9.65 1.25
N LYS A 59 -4.70 -10.12 2.20
CA LYS A 59 -5.41 -11.38 2.03
C LYS A 59 -6.34 -11.34 0.83
N THR A 60 -7.07 -10.25 0.65
CA THR A 60 -7.95 -10.07 -0.50
C THR A 60 -7.17 -10.14 -1.79
N LEU A 61 -6.06 -9.43 -1.86
CA LEU A 61 -5.23 -9.39 -3.05
C LEU A 61 -4.57 -10.74 -3.33
N GLU A 62 -4.15 -11.45 -2.29
CA GLU A 62 -3.55 -12.78 -2.44
C GLU A 62 -4.53 -13.80 -2.99
N SER A 63 -5.81 -13.60 -2.76
CA SER A 63 -6.83 -14.49 -3.32
C SER A 63 -7.13 -14.17 -4.79
N GLY A 64 -6.47 -13.17 -5.35
CA GLY A 64 -6.67 -12.76 -6.73
C GLY A 64 -7.80 -11.78 -6.94
N LYS A 65 -8.36 -11.26 -5.87
CA LYS A 65 -9.45 -10.29 -5.95
C LYS A 65 -8.89 -8.88 -5.79
N THR A 66 -9.60 -7.91 -6.38
CA THR A 66 -9.27 -6.50 -6.17
C THR A 66 -9.98 -5.98 -4.93
N LEU A 67 -9.46 -4.86 -4.45
CA LEU A 67 -10.03 -4.21 -3.26
C LEU A 67 -11.36 -3.51 -3.56
#